data_d5be73b959020f66c9d87e11aee985dc
#
_entry.id   d5be73b959020f66c9d87e11aee985dc
#
_cell.length_a   1.000
_cell.length_b   1.000
_cell.length_c   1.000
_cell.angle_alpha   90.00
_cell.angle_beta   90.00
_cell.angle_gamma   90.00
#
_symmetry.space_group_name_H-M   'P 1'
#
loop_
_entity.id
_entity.type
_entity.pdbx_description
1 polymer ?
#
loop_
_entity_poly.entity_id
_entity_poly.type
_entity_poly.pdbx_seq_one_letter_code
_entity_poly.pdbx_strand_id
1 'polypeptide(L)'
;QILHTGINEAGSMAAFTAAGTSYATHGEPMVPIYVFYSMFGFQRTGDSMWAAGDQLARGFVIGATAGRTTLTGEGTQHMDGHSPILASTNTAFAAYDPAYGYELAHIVRDGLRRMYGEKPEDVMYYLTVYNEPYVQPAEPENVDVEGILKGMYLLRPGSLDGVGQDARRAQILASGVGVPWALEAQQLLKDDYGVVADVWSVTSWGELRREGLAHDKARFNDPFGEHAPTWVESKLAGTQGPIVAVSDYMHAVPDLIRPWVPREY
;
A
#
# COMPACT_ATOMS: atom_id res chain seq x y z
N GLN A 1 14.93 -21.20 -6.33
CA GLN A 1 16.35 -21.11 -5.95
C GLN A 1 16.53 -19.94 -5.00
N ILE A 2 17.32 -20.13 -3.93
CA ILE A 2 17.68 -19.07 -2.97
C ILE A 2 19.13 -18.69 -3.23
N LEU A 3 19.37 -17.39 -3.42
CA LEU A 3 20.71 -16.82 -3.56
C LEU A 3 21.09 -16.14 -2.23
N HIS A 4 22.13 -16.65 -1.58
CA HIS A 4 22.68 -16.04 -0.37
C HIS A 4 23.72 -14.99 -0.74
N THR A 5 23.40 -13.72 -0.51
CA THR A 5 24.31 -12.59 -0.79
C THR A 5 24.97 -12.03 0.46
N GLY A 6 24.65 -12.59 1.63
CA GLY A 6 25.02 -12.03 2.93
C GLY A 6 24.24 -10.70 3.19
N ILE A 7 24.72 -9.92 4.16
CA ILE A 7 24.17 -8.57 4.45
C ILE A 7 24.80 -7.60 3.44
N ASN A 8 24.24 -7.57 2.25
CA ASN A 8 24.76 -6.79 1.13
C ASN A 8 23.59 -6.33 0.23
N GLU A 9 22.98 -5.23 0.59
CA GLU A 9 21.83 -4.66 -0.12
C GLU A 9 22.19 -4.30 -1.57
N ALA A 10 23.36 -3.74 -1.82
CA ALA A 10 23.80 -3.36 -3.17
C ALA A 10 23.98 -4.60 -4.07
N GLY A 11 24.64 -5.65 -3.59
CA GLY A 11 24.81 -6.89 -4.32
C GLY A 11 23.48 -7.62 -4.56
N SER A 12 22.58 -7.59 -3.58
CA SER A 12 21.24 -8.18 -3.71
C SER A 12 20.42 -7.43 -4.75
N MET A 13 20.48 -6.09 -4.77
CA MET A 13 19.76 -5.30 -5.76
C MET A 13 20.34 -5.48 -7.17
N ALA A 14 21.65 -5.63 -7.31
CA ALA A 14 22.27 -5.96 -8.58
C ALA A 14 21.81 -7.34 -9.10
N ALA A 15 21.76 -8.36 -8.23
CA ALA A 15 21.25 -9.69 -8.58
C ALA A 15 19.75 -9.65 -8.95
N PHE A 16 18.95 -8.86 -8.21
CA PHE A 16 17.55 -8.62 -8.53
C PHE A 16 17.40 -8.00 -9.93
N THR A 17 18.15 -6.96 -10.23
CA THR A 17 18.11 -6.29 -11.53
C THR A 17 18.49 -7.24 -12.66
N ALA A 18 19.57 -8.01 -12.49
CA ALA A 18 20.00 -9.01 -13.49
C ALA A 18 18.92 -10.05 -13.77
N ALA A 19 18.25 -10.58 -12.72
CA ALA A 19 17.16 -11.52 -12.88
C ALA A 19 15.90 -10.85 -13.45
N GLY A 20 15.57 -9.62 -12.99
CA GLY A 20 14.39 -8.88 -13.43
C GLY A 20 14.43 -8.40 -14.88
N THR A 21 15.63 -8.35 -15.49
CA THR A 21 15.85 -7.99 -16.90
C THR A 21 16.15 -9.20 -17.79
N SER A 22 16.15 -10.41 -17.24
CA SER A 22 16.51 -11.63 -17.97
C SER A 22 15.63 -11.92 -19.19
N TYR A 23 14.37 -11.51 -19.15
CA TYR A 23 13.44 -11.62 -20.26
C TYR A 23 13.95 -10.88 -21.52
N ALA A 24 14.60 -9.73 -21.34
CA ALA A 24 15.16 -8.92 -22.43
C ALA A 24 16.57 -9.35 -22.82
N THR A 25 17.39 -9.76 -21.83
CA THR A 25 18.82 -10.08 -22.06
C THR A 25 19.05 -11.52 -22.50
N HIS A 26 18.18 -12.46 -22.08
CA HIS A 26 18.31 -13.89 -22.33
C HIS A 26 17.09 -14.53 -22.99
N GLY A 27 16.00 -13.78 -23.18
CA GLY A 27 14.73 -14.30 -23.72
C GLY A 27 13.95 -15.20 -22.74
N GLU A 28 14.41 -15.33 -21.50
CA GLU A 28 13.79 -16.18 -20.47
C GLU A 28 13.42 -15.34 -19.25
N PRO A 29 12.12 -15.20 -18.91
CA PRO A 29 11.71 -14.39 -17.77
C PRO A 29 12.04 -15.09 -16.45
N MET A 30 12.61 -14.35 -15.52
CA MET A 30 12.74 -14.75 -14.12
C MET A 30 11.84 -13.85 -13.26
N VAL A 31 11.37 -14.38 -12.13
CA VAL A 31 10.59 -13.64 -11.13
C VAL A 31 11.47 -13.45 -9.89
N PRO A 32 12.28 -12.39 -9.83
CA PRO A 32 13.08 -12.14 -8.64
C PRO A 32 12.21 -11.65 -7.49
N ILE A 33 12.54 -12.13 -6.30
CA ILE A 33 11.98 -11.64 -5.03
C ILE A 33 13.18 -11.26 -4.16
N TYR A 34 13.30 -9.98 -3.84
CA TYR A 34 14.35 -9.47 -2.97
C TYR A 34 13.74 -9.04 -1.63
N VAL A 35 14.13 -9.71 -0.56
CA VAL A 35 13.70 -9.38 0.80
C VAL A 35 14.81 -8.59 1.49
N PHE A 36 14.50 -7.42 2.00
CA PHE A 36 15.44 -6.59 2.74
C PHE A 36 14.82 -6.12 4.08
N TYR A 37 15.66 -5.72 5.00
CA TYR A 37 15.22 -5.02 6.19
C TYR A 37 14.64 -3.67 5.76
N SER A 38 13.37 -3.40 6.05
CA SER A 38 12.59 -2.28 5.49
C SER A 38 13.33 -0.94 5.55
N MET A 39 13.92 -0.60 6.71
CA MET A 39 14.69 0.62 6.90
C MET A 39 15.85 0.79 5.91
N PHE A 40 16.47 -0.30 5.48
CA PHE A 40 17.70 -0.27 4.69
C PHE A 40 17.51 -0.47 3.19
N GLY A 41 16.28 -0.73 2.72
CA GLY A 41 15.98 -0.94 1.31
C GLY A 41 16.20 0.32 0.47
N PHE A 42 15.19 1.15 0.36
CA PHE A 42 15.26 2.40 -0.42
C PHE A 42 16.35 3.34 0.07
N GLN A 43 16.60 3.39 1.36
CA GLN A 43 17.60 4.29 1.93
C GLN A 43 19.03 3.94 1.51
N ARG A 44 19.35 2.65 1.34
CA ARG A 44 20.71 2.20 0.94
C ARG A 44 20.84 1.92 -0.54
N THR A 45 19.78 1.57 -1.23
CA THR A 45 19.80 1.10 -2.62
C THR A 45 18.90 1.92 -3.56
N GLY A 46 18.51 3.13 -3.14
CA GLY A 46 17.61 3.99 -3.92
C GLY A 46 18.11 4.22 -5.35
N ASP A 47 19.37 4.57 -5.54
CA ASP A 47 19.98 4.74 -6.86
C ASP A 47 19.92 3.46 -7.70
N SER A 48 20.21 2.31 -7.07
CA SER A 48 20.12 1.01 -7.75
C SER A 48 18.68 0.64 -8.12
N MET A 49 17.71 1.06 -7.32
CA MET A 49 16.28 0.89 -7.62
C MET A 49 15.85 1.78 -8.79
N TRP A 50 16.35 3.02 -8.88
CA TRP A 50 16.17 3.87 -10.05
C TRP A 50 16.80 3.26 -11.29
N ALA A 51 18.04 2.80 -11.20
CA ALA A 51 18.72 2.12 -12.29
C ALA A 51 18.00 0.84 -12.75
N ALA A 52 17.38 0.08 -11.83
CA ALA A 52 16.56 -1.07 -12.18
C ALA A 52 15.29 -0.66 -12.95
N GLY A 53 14.66 0.47 -12.57
CA GLY A 53 13.56 1.04 -13.32
C GLY A 53 13.96 1.46 -14.74
N ASP A 54 15.08 2.15 -14.90
CA ASP A 54 15.63 2.54 -16.19
C ASP A 54 15.95 1.35 -17.09
N GLN A 55 16.33 0.23 -16.49
CA GLN A 55 16.62 -1.04 -17.18
C GLN A 55 15.35 -1.89 -17.42
N LEU A 56 14.17 -1.38 -17.04
CA LEU A 56 12.87 -2.07 -17.20
C LEU A 56 12.82 -3.39 -16.44
N ALA A 57 13.44 -3.46 -15.26
CA ALA A 57 13.40 -4.65 -14.42
C ALA A 57 11.99 -4.94 -13.89
N ARG A 58 11.68 -6.21 -13.71
CA ARG A 58 10.41 -6.72 -13.17
C ARG A 58 10.69 -7.60 -11.96
N GLY A 59 9.81 -7.57 -10.97
CA GLY A 59 9.94 -8.40 -9.77
C GLY A 59 9.35 -7.77 -8.52
N PHE A 60 9.56 -8.44 -7.40
CA PHE A 60 9.05 -8.03 -6.10
C PHE A 60 10.19 -7.68 -5.17
N VAL A 61 10.14 -6.51 -4.56
CA VAL A 61 10.98 -6.15 -3.42
C VAL A 61 10.12 -6.10 -2.16
N ILE A 62 10.57 -6.72 -1.09
CA ILE A 62 9.81 -6.90 0.14
C ILE A 62 10.56 -6.22 1.28
N GLY A 63 9.96 -5.15 1.82
CA GLY A 63 10.42 -4.50 3.04
C GLY A 63 9.92 -5.29 4.25
N ALA A 64 10.78 -6.14 4.81
CA ALA A 64 10.48 -6.93 5.99
C ALA A 64 10.77 -6.14 7.27
N THR A 65 10.10 -6.48 8.37
CA THR A 65 10.19 -5.73 9.64
C THR A 65 9.84 -4.26 9.42
N ALA A 66 8.74 -4.04 8.68
CA ALA A 66 8.29 -2.71 8.27
C ALA A 66 7.71 -1.91 9.46
N GLY A 67 7.61 -0.59 9.27
CA GLY A 67 6.98 0.29 10.24
C GLY A 67 7.90 0.68 11.41
N ARG A 68 7.28 1.21 12.47
CA ARG A 68 7.99 1.81 13.61
C ARG A 68 7.61 1.21 14.95
N THR A 69 6.34 0.87 15.15
CA THR A 69 5.81 0.49 16.48
C THR A 69 5.86 -1.00 16.75
N THR A 70 5.98 -1.83 15.72
CA THR A 70 5.99 -3.30 15.81
C THR A 70 7.39 -3.91 15.87
N LEU A 71 8.42 -3.08 16.03
CA LEU A 71 9.79 -3.52 16.22
C LEU A 71 9.98 -3.97 17.66
N THR A 72 10.45 -5.22 17.86
CA THR A 72 10.68 -5.80 19.16
C THR A 72 12.18 -6.04 19.37
N GLY A 73 12.79 -5.21 20.23
CA GLY A 73 14.19 -5.36 20.60
C GLY A 73 15.20 -4.71 19.65
N GLU A 74 14.78 -4.27 18.47
CA GLU A 74 15.61 -3.46 17.58
C GLU A 74 15.67 -2.01 18.06
N GLY A 75 16.78 -1.33 17.83
CA GLY A 75 16.91 0.07 18.18
C GLY A 75 16.17 0.99 17.19
N THR A 76 16.06 2.27 17.56
CA THR A 76 15.39 3.32 16.75
C THR A 76 15.96 3.46 15.34
N GLN A 77 17.22 3.05 15.13
CA GLN A 77 17.85 3.04 13.81
C GLN A 77 17.20 2.05 12.82
N HIS A 78 16.36 1.14 13.27
CA HIS A 78 15.63 0.19 12.44
C HIS A 78 14.19 0.61 12.15
N MET A 79 13.70 1.69 12.76
CA MET A 79 12.35 2.21 12.55
C MET A 79 12.20 2.80 11.15
N ASP A 80 11.37 2.17 10.32
CA ASP A 80 11.07 2.67 8.99
C ASP A 80 9.77 3.47 8.98
N GLY A 81 9.90 4.79 8.96
CA GLY A 81 8.76 5.68 8.84
C GLY A 81 8.54 6.27 7.43
N HIS A 82 9.43 6.01 6.47
CA HIS A 82 9.53 6.81 5.24
C HIS A 82 9.66 6.03 3.93
N SER A 83 9.93 4.72 3.95
CA SER A 83 10.12 3.96 2.70
C SER A 83 8.95 4.06 1.73
N PRO A 84 7.66 4.09 2.13
CA PRO A 84 6.56 4.32 1.20
C PRO A 84 6.62 5.67 0.48
N ILE A 85 7.15 6.72 1.12
CA ILE A 85 7.39 8.03 0.47
C ILE A 85 8.48 7.90 -0.58
N LEU A 86 9.60 7.26 -0.25
CA LEU A 86 10.69 7.03 -1.22
C LEU A 86 10.19 6.20 -2.41
N ALA A 87 9.45 5.13 -2.16
CA ALA A 87 8.82 4.33 -3.21
C ALA A 87 7.89 5.15 -4.11
N SER A 88 7.09 6.07 -3.52
CA SER A 88 6.15 6.91 -4.27
C SER A 88 6.81 7.90 -5.23
N THR A 89 8.11 8.18 -5.07
CA THR A 89 8.87 9.04 -5.97
C THR A 89 9.34 8.33 -7.23
N ASN A 90 9.44 7.00 -7.20
CA ASN A 90 9.90 6.19 -8.32
C ASN A 90 8.69 5.60 -9.07
N THR A 91 8.44 6.08 -10.28
CA THR A 91 7.28 5.68 -11.09
C THR A 91 7.30 4.22 -11.55
N ALA A 92 8.46 3.56 -11.49
CA ALA A 92 8.61 2.14 -11.82
C ALA A 92 8.12 1.21 -10.69
N PHE A 93 7.78 1.75 -9.49
CA PHE A 93 7.30 0.95 -8.38
C PHE A 93 5.79 1.10 -8.16
N ALA A 94 5.09 -0.05 -8.00
CA ALA A 94 3.79 -0.15 -7.39
C ALA A 94 4.00 -0.56 -5.92
N ALA A 95 3.71 0.35 -4.98
CA ALA A 95 4.01 0.17 -3.57
C ALA A 95 2.76 -0.13 -2.76
N TYR A 96 2.75 -1.22 -2.00
CA TYR A 96 1.61 -1.66 -1.20
C TYR A 96 2.00 -1.94 0.25
N ASP A 97 1.07 -1.61 1.15
CA ASP A 97 1.14 -1.82 2.61
C ASP A 97 -0.08 -2.65 3.08
N PRO A 98 -0.16 -3.94 2.68
CA PRO A 98 -1.29 -4.80 3.01
C PRO A 98 -1.31 -5.17 4.49
N ALA A 99 -2.52 -5.31 5.06
CA ALA A 99 -2.72 -5.78 6.43
C ALA A 99 -2.86 -7.31 6.51
N TYR A 100 -3.48 -7.94 5.53
CA TYR A 100 -3.87 -9.33 5.58
C TYR A 100 -3.29 -10.17 4.44
N GLY A 101 -3.12 -11.47 4.72
CA GLY A 101 -2.56 -12.42 3.76
C GLY A 101 -3.37 -12.53 2.46
N TYR A 102 -4.70 -12.41 2.50
CA TYR A 102 -5.52 -12.43 1.28
C TYR A 102 -5.31 -11.16 0.43
N GLU A 103 -5.13 -9.98 1.04
CA GLU A 103 -4.79 -8.75 0.31
C GLU A 103 -3.45 -8.92 -0.41
N LEU A 104 -2.44 -9.42 0.32
CA LEU A 104 -1.12 -9.70 -0.24
C LEU A 104 -1.21 -10.70 -1.40
N ALA A 105 -2.03 -11.76 -1.27
CA ALA A 105 -2.21 -12.75 -2.32
C ALA A 105 -2.80 -12.15 -3.60
N HIS A 106 -3.82 -11.29 -3.50
CA HIS A 106 -4.39 -10.58 -4.65
C HIS A 106 -3.39 -9.63 -5.30
N ILE A 107 -2.62 -8.88 -4.50
CA ILE A 107 -1.60 -7.95 -4.98
C ILE A 107 -0.48 -8.70 -5.72
N VAL A 108 0.03 -9.80 -5.15
CA VAL A 108 1.06 -10.63 -5.79
C VAL A 108 0.55 -11.26 -7.09
N ARG A 109 -0.68 -11.78 -7.08
CA ARG A 109 -1.31 -12.35 -8.29
C ARG A 109 -1.44 -11.30 -9.40
N ASP A 110 -1.86 -10.08 -9.06
CA ASP A 110 -1.94 -8.98 -10.03
C ASP A 110 -0.55 -8.57 -10.52
N GLY A 111 0.43 -8.50 -9.65
CA GLY A 111 1.82 -8.20 -10.00
C GLY A 111 2.38 -9.22 -11.00
N LEU A 112 2.16 -10.52 -10.76
CA LEU A 112 2.55 -11.58 -11.70
C LEU A 112 1.85 -11.41 -13.05
N ARG A 113 0.54 -11.13 -13.05
CA ARG A 113 -0.23 -10.88 -14.27
C ARG A 113 0.29 -9.67 -15.04
N ARG A 114 0.58 -8.57 -14.36
CA ARG A 114 1.08 -7.33 -14.99
C ARG A 114 2.49 -7.51 -15.55
N MET A 115 3.39 -8.12 -14.79
CA MET A 115 4.80 -8.25 -15.19
C MET A 115 5.04 -9.37 -16.21
N TYR A 116 4.26 -10.47 -16.15
CA TYR A 116 4.56 -11.70 -16.89
C TYR A 116 3.36 -12.26 -17.68
N GLY A 117 2.23 -11.58 -17.71
CA GLY A 117 1.04 -11.97 -18.47
C GLY A 117 1.16 -11.69 -19.97
N GLU A 118 0.04 -11.76 -20.69
CA GLU A 118 -0.01 -11.58 -22.16
C GLU A 118 0.44 -10.18 -22.63
N LYS A 119 0.21 -9.16 -21.82
CA LYS A 119 0.63 -7.75 -22.08
C LYS A 119 1.48 -7.28 -20.92
N PRO A 120 2.76 -7.68 -20.90
CA PRO A 120 3.61 -7.40 -19.76
C PRO A 120 3.95 -5.92 -19.63
N GLU A 121 3.95 -5.44 -18.37
CA GLU A 121 4.32 -4.09 -17.98
C GLU A 121 5.69 -4.09 -17.31
N ASP A 122 6.48 -3.04 -17.53
CA ASP A 122 7.76 -2.85 -16.90
C ASP A 122 7.56 -2.13 -15.55
N VAL A 123 7.21 -2.91 -14.55
CA VAL A 123 6.91 -2.46 -13.19
C VAL A 123 7.54 -3.39 -12.17
N MET A 124 7.96 -2.83 -11.05
CA MET A 124 8.38 -3.56 -9.86
C MET A 124 7.36 -3.34 -8.74
N TYR A 125 7.17 -4.34 -7.88
CA TYR A 125 6.29 -4.23 -6.72
C TYR A 125 7.13 -4.06 -5.45
N TYR A 126 6.78 -3.08 -4.63
CA TYR A 126 7.27 -2.93 -3.27
C TYR A 126 6.17 -3.33 -2.29
N LEU A 127 6.43 -4.33 -1.47
CA LEU A 127 5.47 -4.87 -0.51
C LEU A 127 6.06 -4.76 0.90
N THR A 128 5.27 -4.29 1.85
CA THR A 128 5.69 -4.26 3.27
C THR A 128 5.13 -5.47 4.01
N VAL A 129 5.95 -6.04 4.90
CA VAL A 129 5.54 -7.07 5.84
C VAL A 129 6.08 -6.75 7.23
N TYR A 130 5.26 -6.97 8.25
CA TYR A 130 5.51 -6.56 9.63
C TYR A 130 5.99 -7.71 10.50
N ASN A 131 6.67 -7.38 11.59
CA ASN A 131 7.11 -8.32 12.62
C ASN A 131 6.10 -8.40 13.79
N GLU A 132 4.83 -8.17 13.50
CA GLU A 132 3.73 -8.25 14.47
C GLU A 132 2.86 -9.47 14.18
N PRO A 133 2.87 -10.50 15.05
CA PRO A 133 2.00 -11.65 14.87
C PRO A 133 0.57 -11.31 15.30
N TYR A 134 -0.37 -11.41 14.39
CA TYR A 134 -1.81 -11.35 14.65
C TYR A 134 -2.56 -12.39 13.84
N VAL A 135 -3.78 -12.72 14.32
CA VAL A 135 -4.62 -13.69 13.63
C VAL A 135 -5.02 -13.17 12.27
N GLN A 136 -4.70 -13.94 11.24
CA GLN A 136 -5.08 -13.62 9.86
C GLN A 136 -6.53 -14.06 9.63
N PRO A 137 -7.45 -13.17 9.29
CA PRO A 137 -8.82 -13.56 8.97
C PRO A 137 -8.86 -14.32 7.64
N ALA A 138 -9.89 -15.15 7.48
CA ALA A 138 -10.22 -15.68 6.17
C ALA A 138 -10.61 -14.55 5.22
N GLU A 139 -10.38 -14.76 3.93
CA GLU A 139 -10.86 -13.85 2.89
C GLU A 139 -12.39 -13.77 2.95
N PRO A 140 -12.99 -12.56 3.00
CA PRO A 140 -14.44 -12.41 2.92
C PRO A 140 -14.99 -12.91 1.58
N GLU A 141 -16.17 -13.55 1.57
CA GLU A 141 -16.80 -14.10 0.34
C GLU A 141 -16.98 -13.04 -0.76
N ASN A 142 -17.23 -11.79 -0.38
CA ASN A 142 -17.47 -10.67 -1.30
C ASN A 142 -16.38 -9.58 -1.14
N VAL A 143 -15.12 -9.99 -1.08
CA VAL A 143 -14.01 -9.04 -0.97
C VAL A 143 -13.93 -8.15 -2.21
N ASP A 144 -13.75 -6.84 -2.01
CA ASP A 144 -13.53 -5.87 -3.09
C ASP A 144 -12.09 -5.95 -3.62
N VAL A 145 -11.84 -6.94 -4.51
CA VAL A 145 -10.52 -7.15 -5.11
C VAL A 145 -10.06 -5.92 -5.90
N GLU A 146 -10.98 -5.24 -6.59
CA GLU A 146 -10.65 -4.00 -7.30
C GLU A 146 -10.15 -2.94 -6.34
N GLY A 147 -10.83 -2.76 -5.21
CA GLY A 147 -10.43 -1.82 -4.17
C GLY A 147 -9.08 -2.18 -3.54
N ILE A 148 -8.80 -3.47 -3.30
CA ILE A 148 -7.48 -3.93 -2.85
C ILE A 148 -6.39 -3.48 -3.84
N LEU A 149 -6.60 -3.68 -5.13
CA LEU A 149 -5.61 -3.38 -6.17
C LEU A 149 -5.49 -1.88 -6.46
N LYS A 150 -6.57 -1.12 -6.33
CA LYS A 150 -6.57 0.34 -6.47
C LYS A 150 -6.04 1.07 -5.25
N GLY A 151 -5.90 0.38 -4.12
CA GLY A 151 -5.27 0.90 -2.91
C GLY A 151 -6.20 1.21 -1.74
N MET A 152 -7.54 1.09 -1.88
CA MET A 152 -8.47 1.30 -0.76
C MET A 152 -9.82 0.61 -0.99
N TYR A 153 -10.33 -0.08 0.03
CA TYR A 153 -11.67 -0.65 0.05
C TYR A 153 -12.32 -0.58 1.44
N LEU A 154 -13.65 -0.64 1.49
CA LEU A 154 -14.38 -0.71 2.75
C LEU A 154 -14.22 -2.11 3.36
N LEU A 155 -13.44 -2.19 4.43
CA LEU A 155 -13.17 -3.45 5.12
C LEU A 155 -14.32 -3.84 6.04
N ARG A 156 -14.78 -2.89 6.86
CA ARG A 156 -15.86 -3.12 7.82
C ARG A 156 -16.74 -1.89 7.99
N PRO A 157 -18.02 -1.94 7.53
CA PRO A 157 -18.94 -0.87 7.77
C PRO A 157 -19.29 -0.75 9.26
N GLY A 158 -19.60 0.46 9.69
CA GLY A 158 -20.08 0.72 11.04
C GLY A 158 -21.52 0.23 11.23
N SER A 159 -21.81 -0.44 12.37
CA SER A 159 -23.14 -0.93 12.70
C SER A 159 -23.89 0.04 13.60
N LEU A 160 -25.17 0.32 13.28
CA LEU A 160 -26.09 1.09 14.11
C LEU A 160 -26.72 0.28 15.24
N ASP A 161 -26.45 -1.02 15.33
CA ASP A 161 -27.02 -1.89 16.36
C ASP A 161 -26.67 -1.36 17.76
N GLY A 162 -27.69 -1.10 18.57
CA GLY A 162 -27.53 -0.58 19.93
C GLY A 162 -27.26 0.94 20.04
N VAL A 163 -27.25 1.68 18.92
CA VAL A 163 -27.15 3.15 18.89
C VAL A 163 -28.28 3.77 18.07
N GLY A 164 -28.55 5.06 18.25
CA GLY A 164 -29.61 5.76 17.52
C GLY A 164 -29.27 5.99 16.04
N GLN A 165 -30.30 6.25 15.21
CA GLN A 165 -30.11 6.56 13.78
C GLN A 165 -29.36 7.88 13.55
N ASP A 166 -29.40 8.77 14.53
CA ASP A 166 -28.69 10.05 14.57
C ASP A 166 -27.28 9.98 15.15
N ALA A 167 -26.77 8.76 15.39
CA ALA A 167 -25.41 8.54 15.88
C ALA A 167 -24.36 9.26 15.00
N ARG A 168 -23.41 9.90 15.67
CA ARG A 168 -22.27 10.53 14.98
C ARG A 168 -21.50 9.51 14.15
N ARG A 169 -20.99 9.94 13.02
CA ARG A 169 -20.26 9.10 12.08
C ARG A 169 -18.77 9.48 12.03
N ALA A 170 -17.94 8.51 11.67
CA ALA A 170 -16.53 8.72 11.37
C ALA A 170 -16.05 7.74 10.29
N GLN A 171 -14.93 8.07 9.65
CA GLN A 171 -14.27 7.21 8.68
C GLN A 171 -12.83 6.98 9.17
N ILE A 172 -12.41 5.73 9.30
CA ILE A 172 -11.05 5.37 9.70
C ILE A 172 -10.36 4.69 8.51
N LEU A 173 -9.36 5.36 7.96
CA LEU A 173 -8.53 4.87 6.87
C LEU A 173 -7.25 4.29 7.47
N ALA A 174 -7.04 2.99 7.40
CA ALA A 174 -5.92 2.32 8.04
C ALA A 174 -5.11 1.47 7.06
N SER A 175 -3.81 1.41 7.20
CA SER A 175 -2.93 0.57 6.39
C SER A 175 -2.07 -0.37 7.25
N GLY A 176 -1.66 -1.49 6.66
CA GLY A 176 -0.77 -2.45 7.27
C GLY A 176 -1.19 -2.85 8.69
N VAL A 177 -0.25 -2.84 9.61
CA VAL A 177 -0.49 -3.19 11.02
C VAL A 177 -1.47 -2.25 11.74
N GLY A 178 -1.76 -1.08 11.20
CA GLY A 178 -2.78 -0.15 11.74
C GLY A 178 -4.22 -0.66 11.58
N VAL A 179 -4.48 -1.60 10.68
CA VAL A 179 -5.83 -2.10 10.41
C VAL A 179 -6.45 -2.84 11.60
N PRO A 180 -5.79 -3.81 12.27
CA PRO A 180 -6.30 -4.42 13.48
C PRO A 180 -6.64 -3.40 14.58
N TRP A 181 -5.79 -2.39 14.78
CA TRP A 181 -6.04 -1.33 15.76
C TRP A 181 -7.22 -0.43 15.38
N ALA A 182 -7.41 -0.15 14.09
CA ALA A 182 -8.58 0.58 13.61
C ALA A 182 -9.89 -0.18 13.85
N LEU A 183 -9.87 -1.51 13.72
CA LEU A 183 -11.01 -2.36 14.02
C LEU A 183 -11.35 -2.39 15.52
N GLU A 184 -10.36 -2.36 16.38
CA GLU A 184 -10.55 -2.22 17.83
C GLU A 184 -11.08 -0.82 18.17
N ALA A 185 -10.48 0.23 17.60
CA ALA A 185 -10.93 1.61 17.79
C ALA A 185 -12.39 1.80 17.32
N GLN A 186 -12.82 1.16 16.24
CA GLN A 186 -14.23 1.19 15.79
C GLN A 186 -15.18 0.68 16.89
N GLN A 187 -14.81 -0.40 17.57
CA GLN A 187 -15.62 -0.96 18.65
C GLN A 187 -15.66 -0.01 19.87
N LEU A 188 -14.49 0.48 20.31
CA LEU A 188 -14.38 1.40 21.44
C LEU A 188 -15.15 2.70 21.19
N LEU A 189 -15.06 3.26 19.97
CA LEU A 189 -15.82 4.46 19.58
C LEU A 189 -17.33 4.25 19.69
N LYS A 190 -17.81 3.07 19.31
CA LYS A 190 -19.23 2.73 19.43
C LYS A 190 -19.65 2.55 20.88
N ASP A 191 -18.92 1.76 21.66
CA ASP A 191 -19.29 1.34 23.01
C ASP A 191 -19.19 2.50 24.01
N ASP A 192 -18.12 3.30 23.93
CA ASP A 192 -17.85 4.34 24.91
C ASP A 192 -18.43 5.71 24.52
N TYR A 193 -18.60 5.97 23.22
CA TYR A 193 -18.93 7.32 22.72
C TYR A 193 -20.16 7.36 21.80
N GLY A 194 -20.77 6.22 21.46
CA GLY A 194 -21.89 6.15 20.54
C GLY A 194 -21.56 6.67 19.13
N VAL A 195 -20.28 6.57 18.72
CA VAL A 195 -19.81 6.97 17.39
C VAL A 195 -19.73 5.75 16.47
N VAL A 196 -20.40 5.81 15.34
CA VAL A 196 -20.38 4.73 14.34
C VAL A 196 -19.34 5.04 13.28
N ALA A 197 -18.25 4.30 13.29
CA ALA A 197 -17.16 4.47 12.34
C ALA A 197 -17.16 3.37 11.26
N ASP A 198 -16.86 3.74 10.02
CA ASP A 198 -16.51 2.78 8.97
C ASP A 198 -14.98 2.58 8.98
N VAL A 199 -14.50 1.36 8.77
CA VAL A 199 -13.06 1.06 8.66
C VAL A 199 -12.74 0.67 7.23
N TRP A 200 -11.80 1.41 6.64
CA TRP A 200 -11.27 1.21 5.30
C TRP A 200 -9.86 0.62 5.39
N SER A 201 -9.59 -0.45 4.67
CA SER A 201 -8.21 -0.91 4.47
C SER A 201 -7.61 -0.15 3.30
N VAL A 202 -6.55 0.60 3.59
CA VAL A 202 -5.76 1.32 2.57
C VAL A 202 -4.54 0.48 2.26
N THR A 203 -4.63 -0.32 1.24
CA THR A 203 -3.55 -1.21 0.81
C THR A 203 -2.43 -0.47 0.09
N SER A 204 -2.70 0.73 -0.44
CA SER A 204 -1.67 1.53 -1.13
C SER A 204 -1.99 3.03 -1.17
N TRP A 205 -1.34 3.80 -0.33
CA TRP A 205 -1.34 5.27 -0.43
C TRP A 205 -0.69 5.76 -1.74
N GLY A 206 0.31 5.03 -2.22
CA GLY A 206 1.05 5.38 -3.44
C GLY A 206 0.21 5.21 -4.72
N GLU A 207 -0.53 4.11 -4.86
CA GLU A 207 -1.37 3.89 -6.05
C GLU A 207 -2.59 4.82 -6.06
N LEU A 208 -3.18 5.12 -4.91
CA LEU A 208 -4.23 6.15 -4.80
C LEU A 208 -3.72 7.52 -5.25
N ARG A 209 -2.49 7.90 -4.84
CA ARG A 209 -1.85 9.13 -5.30
C ARG A 209 -1.59 9.11 -6.80
N ARG A 210 -1.08 8.00 -7.34
CA ARG A 210 -0.79 7.85 -8.77
C ARG A 210 -2.04 8.06 -9.62
N GLU A 211 -3.13 7.44 -9.20
CA GLU A 211 -4.44 7.58 -9.85
C GLU A 211 -4.95 9.02 -9.76
N GLY A 212 -4.89 9.63 -8.57
CA GLY A 212 -5.30 11.03 -8.37
C GLY A 212 -4.52 12.01 -9.26
N LEU A 213 -3.19 11.86 -9.35
CA LEU A 213 -2.36 12.68 -10.24
C LEU A 213 -2.71 12.48 -11.73
N ALA A 214 -3.07 11.27 -12.13
CA ALA A 214 -3.53 11.00 -13.49
C ALA A 214 -4.86 11.72 -13.80
N HIS A 215 -5.79 11.73 -12.84
CA HIS A 215 -7.04 12.49 -12.92
C HIS A 215 -6.79 14.01 -13.01
N ASP A 216 -5.89 14.56 -12.18
CA ASP A 216 -5.55 15.99 -12.23
C ASP A 216 -4.94 16.36 -13.57
N LYS A 217 -4.06 15.50 -14.12
CA LYS A 217 -3.50 15.69 -15.46
C LYS A 217 -4.58 15.64 -16.56
N ALA A 218 -5.54 14.73 -16.45
CA ALA A 218 -6.64 14.66 -17.40
C ALA A 218 -7.51 15.93 -17.36
N ARG A 219 -7.87 16.40 -16.17
CA ARG A 219 -8.60 17.67 -15.96
C ARG A 219 -7.82 18.88 -16.48
N PHE A 220 -6.51 18.91 -16.30
CA PHE A 220 -5.66 19.98 -16.82
C PHE A 220 -5.63 19.99 -18.36
N ASN A 221 -5.56 18.82 -18.99
CA ASN A 221 -5.50 18.69 -20.44
C ASN A 221 -6.86 18.97 -21.12
N ASP A 222 -7.96 18.72 -20.43
CA ASP A 222 -9.33 18.98 -20.90
C ASP A 222 -10.18 19.62 -19.79
N PRO A 223 -9.99 20.93 -19.51
CA PRO A 223 -10.64 21.59 -18.39
C PRO A 223 -12.16 21.76 -18.53
N PHE A 224 -12.71 21.54 -19.71
CA PHE A 224 -14.15 21.66 -20.01
C PHE A 224 -14.83 20.31 -20.25
N GLY A 225 -14.07 19.22 -20.22
CA GLY A 225 -14.59 17.86 -20.35
C GLY A 225 -15.26 17.34 -19.07
N GLU A 226 -16.03 16.29 -19.22
CA GLU A 226 -16.54 15.55 -18.07
C GLU A 226 -15.47 14.60 -17.53
N HIS A 227 -15.20 14.66 -16.23
CA HIS A 227 -14.23 13.81 -15.56
C HIS A 227 -14.88 13.01 -14.45
N ALA A 228 -14.63 11.71 -14.44
CA ALA A 228 -15.01 10.86 -13.31
C ALA A 228 -14.29 11.30 -12.02
N PRO A 229 -14.87 11.09 -10.84
CA PRO A 229 -14.18 11.30 -9.58
C PRO A 229 -12.99 10.33 -9.45
N THR A 230 -11.96 10.72 -8.69
CA THR A 230 -10.89 9.81 -8.29
C THR A 230 -11.44 8.65 -7.46
N TRP A 231 -10.66 7.58 -7.31
CA TRP A 231 -11.06 6.46 -6.46
C TRP A 231 -11.36 6.90 -5.04
N VAL A 232 -10.50 7.75 -4.46
CA VAL A 232 -10.70 8.33 -3.12
C VAL A 232 -12.00 9.12 -3.04
N GLU A 233 -12.25 10.05 -3.96
CA GLU A 233 -13.48 10.83 -4.03
C GLU A 233 -14.71 9.91 -4.17
N SER A 234 -14.66 8.94 -5.07
CA SER A 234 -15.77 8.02 -5.33
C SER A 234 -16.18 7.19 -4.11
N LYS A 235 -15.22 6.82 -3.28
CA LYS A 235 -15.47 6.01 -2.07
C LYS A 235 -15.90 6.86 -0.87
N LEU A 236 -15.39 8.08 -0.75
CA LEU A 236 -15.58 8.89 0.46
C LEU A 236 -16.63 10.01 0.34
N ALA A 237 -17.00 10.45 -0.87
CA ALA A 237 -17.93 11.57 -1.06
C ALA A 237 -19.31 11.34 -0.42
N GLY A 238 -19.83 10.10 -0.48
CA GLY A 238 -21.12 9.73 0.10
C GLY A 238 -21.10 9.40 1.60
N THR A 239 -19.93 9.39 2.24
CA THR A 239 -19.77 9.05 3.66
C THR A 239 -19.98 10.27 4.56
N GLN A 240 -20.15 10.04 5.86
CA GLN A 240 -20.40 11.10 6.85
C GLN A 240 -19.32 11.11 7.94
N GLY A 241 -19.18 12.26 8.61
CA GLY A 241 -18.27 12.46 9.73
C GLY A 241 -16.82 12.77 9.32
N PRO A 242 -15.94 13.01 10.29
CA PRO A 242 -14.52 13.25 10.04
C PRO A 242 -13.85 12.02 9.46
N ILE A 243 -12.78 12.25 8.72
CA ILE A 243 -11.92 11.20 8.16
C ILE A 243 -10.61 11.22 8.94
N VAL A 244 -10.18 10.06 9.45
CA VAL A 244 -8.96 9.91 10.23
C VAL A 244 -8.10 8.84 9.59
N ALA A 245 -6.82 9.15 9.33
CA ALA A 245 -5.86 8.17 8.82
C ALA A 245 -5.05 7.54 9.95
N VAL A 246 -4.80 6.23 9.84
CA VAL A 246 -4.00 5.42 10.75
C VAL A 246 -2.91 4.69 9.95
N SER A 247 -1.66 4.97 10.24
CA SER A 247 -0.51 4.35 9.59
C SER A 247 0.65 4.23 10.57
N ASP A 248 1.43 3.16 10.46
CA ASP A 248 2.66 2.99 11.26
C ASP A 248 3.87 3.77 10.68
N TYR A 249 3.63 4.50 9.59
CA TYR A 249 4.62 5.37 8.96
C TYR A 249 4.46 6.83 9.39
N MET A 250 5.32 7.69 8.86
CA MET A 250 5.23 9.12 9.09
C MET A 250 3.96 9.72 8.47
N HIS A 251 3.50 10.84 9.04
CA HIS A 251 2.29 11.55 8.62
C HIS A 251 2.23 11.85 7.10
N ALA A 252 3.39 12.10 6.48
CA ALA A 252 3.46 12.34 5.05
C ALA A 252 3.01 11.15 4.18
N VAL A 253 2.94 9.92 4.71
CA VAL A 253 2.45 8.75 3.95
C VAL A 253 0.95 8.84 3.71
N PRO A 254 0.08 8.94 4.72
CA PRO A 254 -1.33 9.17 4.46
C PRO A 254 -1.61 10.51 3.76
N ASP A 255 -0.83 11.55 3.98
CA ASP A 255 -0.97 12.83 3.27
C ASP A 255 -0.81 12.73 1.73
N LEU A 256 -0.30 11.62 1.21
CA LEU A 256 -0.23 11.37 -0.23
C LEU A 256 -1.58 11.48 -0.95
N ILE A 257 -2.69 11.25 -0.25
CA ILE A 257 -4.04 11.32 -0.83
C ILE A 257 -4.81 12.59 -0.47
N ARG A 258 -4.26 13.44 0.41
CA ARG A 258 -4.94 14.63 0.93
C ARG A 258 -5.65 15.49 -0.11
N PRO A 259 -5.11 15.74 -1.32
CA PRO A 259 -5.76 16.59 -2.33
C PRO A 259 -7.14 16.08 -2.79
N TRP A 260 -7.40 14.78 -2.70
CA TRP A 260 -8.62 14.14 -3.21
C TRP A 260 -9.56 13.67 -2.12
N VAL A 261 -9.25 13.92 -0.86
CA VAL A 261 -10.16 13.63 0.26
C VAL A 261 -11.23 14.73 0.31
N PRO A 262 -12.54 14.39 0.28
CA PRO A 262 -13.62 15.38 0.02
C PRO A 262 -13.91 16.32 1.18
N ARG A 263 -13.28 16.15 2.33
CA ARG A 263 -13.48 16.98 3.53
C ARG A 263 -12.27 16.93 4.46
N GLU A 264 -12.39 17.52 5.64
CA GLU A 264 -11.31 17.55 6.64
C GLU A 264 -10.73 16.15 6.91
N TYR A 265 -9.38 16.08 6.87
CA TYR A 265 -8.58 14.87 6.89
C TYR A 265 -7.26 15.09 7.63
#